data_9151d45cb4f6b7efaf1365732e8d6205
#
_entry.id   9151d45cb4f6b7efaf1365732e8d6205
#
_cell.length_a   1.000
_cell.length_b   1.000
_cell.length_c   1.000
_cell.angle_alpha   90.00
_cell.angle_beta   90.00
_cell.angle_gamma   90.00
#
_symmetry.space_group_name_H-M   'P 1'
#
loop_
_entity.id
_entity.type
_entity.pdbx_description
1 polymer ?
#
loop_
_entity_poly.entity_id
_entity_poly.type
_entity_poly.pdbx_seq_one_letter_code
_entity_poly.pdbx_strand_id
1 'polypeptide(L)'
;MNIITKEPLNNLFMISHNLIAIGNSAYDNTTSLNASLINGQRNAGLYIFGTSRHRQHYDHDGDHFSEIGELKLTTLGFRSYYKPSSQTKLTLEYHNIQEFRRGGNLFSLPPHETDITEQADHDINGGGVDFSFFSKDYTHKFSLYSSVQHTDRQSYYGAGKDPNAYGKTKDLTAIAGIQYSYNSSFYAGNIDSRQRIFL
;
A
#
# COMPACT_ATOMS: atom_id res chain seq x y z
N MET A 1 -9.71 8.29 -7.16
CA MET A 1 -9.96 8.07 -5.72
C MET A 1 -8.85 8.76 -4.95
N ASN A 2 -9.14 9.64 -4.01
CA ASN A 2 -8.12 10.33 -3.22
C ASN A 2 -8.06 9.67 -1.83
N ILE A 3 -6.95 8.99 -1.50
CA ILE A 3 -6.74 8.32 -0.22
C ILE A 3 -5.94 9.27 0.67
N ILE A 4 -6.57 9.78 1.74
CA ILE A 4 -5.90 10.60 2.75
C ILE A 4 -5.52 9.67 3.90
N THR A 5 -4.22 9.43 4.09
CA THR A 5 -3.70 8.66 5.21
C THR A 5 -3.75 9.48 6.50
N LYS A 6 -4.18 8.85 7.59
CA LYS A 6 -4.24 9.49 8.91
C LYS A 6 -2.83 9.73 9.46
N GLU A 7 -2.63 10.90 10.08
CA GLU A 7 -1.45 11.14 10.90
C GLU A 7 -1.60 10.43 12.25
N PRO A 8 -0.52 9.92 12.82
CA PRO A 8 -0.56 9.39 14.17
C PRO A 8 -0.86 10.54 15.16
N LEU A 9 -1.83 10.33 16.04
CA LEU A 9 -2.23 11.28 17.07
C LEU A 9 -1.77 10.87 18.46
N ASN A 10 -1.45 9.60 18.68
CA ASN A 10 -1.05 9.01 19.94
C ASN A 10 0.04 7.95 19.73
N ASN A 11 0.82 7.68 20.77
CA ASN A 11 1.70 6.53 20.80
C ASN A 11 0.84 5.28 20.85
N LEU A 12 1.06 4.36 19.91
CA LEU A 12 0.29 3.14 19.77
C LEU A 12 1.22 2.02 19.31
N PHE A 13 1.01 0.83 19.84
CA PHE A 13 1.57 -0.40 19.32
C PHE A 13 0.45 -1.44 19.24
N MET A 14 0.27 -2.02 18.07
CA MET A 14 -0.76 -3.01 17.82
C MET A 14 -0.21 -4.12 16.94
N ILE A 15 -0.39 -5.37 17.40
CA ILE A 15 -0.20 -6.55 16.58
C ILE A 15 -1.57 -7.22 16.47
N SER A 16 -1.92 -7.64 15.28
CA SER A 16 -3.10 -8.45 15.02
C SER A 16 -2.72 -9.69 14.23
N HIS A 17 -3.36 -10.80 14.57
CA HIS A 17 -3.22 -12.06 13.87
C HIS A 17 -4.61 -12.58 13.50
N ASN A 18 -4.79 -12.99 12.25
CA ASN A 18 -6.01 -13.56 11.75
C ASN A 18 -5.71 -14.88 11.03
N LEU A 19 -6.40 -15.92 11.42
CA LEU A 19 -6.31 -17.26 10.81
C LEU A 19 -7.70 -17.63 10.31
N ILE A 20 -7.82 -17.85 9.01
CA ILE A 20 -9.06 -18.28 8.35
C ILE A 20 -8.85 -19.69 7.80
N ALA A 21 -9.71 -20.63 8.19
CA ALA A 21 -9.77 -21.94 7.58
C ALA A 21 -10.56 -21.85 6.27
N ILE A 22 -10.02 -22.43 5.22
CA ILE A 22 -10.64 -22.49 3.89
C ILE A 22 -10.97 -23.96 3.61
N GLY A 23 -12.26 -24.28 3.61
CA GLY A 23 -12.70 -25.68 3.54
C GLY A 23 -12.10 -26.50 4.69
N ASN A 24 -11.65 -27.72 4.38
CA ASN A 24 -11.11 -28.65 5.38
C ASN A 24 -9.59 -28.82 5.31
N SER A 25 -8.89 -28.13 4.40
CA SER A 25 -7.49 -28.44 4.09
C SER A 25 -6.56 -27.24 3.90
N ALA A 26 -7.08 -26.02 3.77
CA ALA A 26 -6.27 -24.84 3.52
C ALA A 26 -6.48 -23.74 4.55
N TYR A 27 -5.50 -22.86 4.67
CA TYR A 27 -5.51 -21.75 5.62
C TYR A 27 -5.06 -20.44 4.97
N ASP A 28 -5.65 -19.35 5.42
CA ASP A 28 -5.21 -17.98 5.16
C ASP A 28 -4.78 -17.33 6.48
N ASN A 29 -3.50 -17.09 6.60
CA ASN A 29 -2.87 -16.59 7.81
C ASN A 29 -2.36 -15.17 7.56
N THR A 30 -2.81 -14.21 8.36
CA THR A 30 -2.40 -12.81 8.25
C THR A 30 -1.95 -12.29 9.60
N THR A 31 -0.73 -11.76 9.66
CA THR A 31 -0.21 -11.03 10.81
C THR A 31 0.05 -9.58 10.39
N SER A 32 -0.44 -8.62 11.16
CA SER A 32 -0.22 -7.20 10.91
C SER A 32 0.35 -6.50 12.14
N LEU A 33 1.28 -5.60 11.90
CA LEU A 33 1.91 -4.73 12.87
C LEU A 33 1.58 -3.28 12.54
N ASN A 34 1.20 -2.49 13.55
CA ASN A 34 1.03 -1.06 13.45
C ASN A 34 1.65 -0.41 14.70
N ALA A 35 2.51 0.56 14.49
CA ALA A 35 3.12 1.33 15.58
C ALA A 35 3.13 2.80 15.25
N SER A 36 2.83 3.65 16.21
CA SER A 36 2.96 5.09 16.09
C SER A 36 3.68 5.68 17.29
N LEU A 37 4.60 6.60 17.02
CA LEU A 37 5.38 7.33 17.98
C LEU A 37 5.22 8.83 17.70
N ILE A 38 4.97 9.60 18.75
CA ILE A 38 4.81 11.05 18.69
C ILE A 38 5.63 11.66 19.81
N ASN A 39 6.37 12.71 19.50
CA ASN A 39 7.12 13.42 20.52
C ASN A 39 6.17 14.25 21.44
N GLY A 40 6.68 14.64 22.60
CA GLY A 40 5.88 15.39 23.60
C GLY A 40 5.32 16.73 23.10
N GLN A 41 5.99 17.37 22.16
CA GLN A 41 5.54 18.62 21.54
C GLN A 41 4.53 18.42 20.39
N ARG A 42 4.30 17.16 19.97
CA ARG A 42 3.43 16.79 18.85
C ARG A 42 3.80 17.47 17.52
N ASN A 43 5.06 17.86 17.37
CA ASN A 43 5.58 18.46 16.16
C ASN A 43 6.36 17.45 15.29
N ALA A 44 6.58 16.23 15.78
CA ALA A 44 7.16 15.12 15.01
C ALA A 44 6.44 13.82 15.35
N GLY A 45 6.25 12.98 14.35
CA GLY A 45 5.65 11.66 14.52
C GLY A 45 6.14 10.68 13.47
N LEU A 46 6.12 9.40 13.85
CA LEU A 46 6.49 8.27 13.02
C LEU A 46 5.38 7.22 13.13
N TYR A 47 4.91 6.73 12.00
CA TYR A 47 4.03 5.59 11.88
C TYR A 47 4.73 4.49 11.10
N ILE A 48 4.77 3.29 11.66
CA ILE A 48 5.35 2.09 11.05
C ILE A 48 4.21 1.09 10.89
N PHE A 49 4.15 0.44 9.75
CA PHE A 49 3.19 -0.60 9.47
C PHE A 49 3.86 -1.78 8.75
N GLY A 50 3.33 -2.95 8.98
CA GLY A 50 3.76 -4.16 8.30
C GLY A 50 2.67 -5.21 8.28
N THR A 51 2.67 -6.04 7.25
CA THR A 51 1.75 -7.17 7.10
C THR A 51 2.49 -8.33 6.49
N SER A 52 2.29 -9.51 7.04
CA SER A 52 2.69 -10.78 6.43
C SER A 52 1.44 -11.65 6.30
N ARG A 53 1.16 -12.08 5.08
CA ARG A 53 0.02 -12.95 4.77
C ARG A 53 0.48 -14.13 3.95
N HIS A 54 0.02 -15.31 4.34
CA HIS A 54 0.20 -16.55 3.59
C HIS A 54 -1.14 -17.25 3.49
N ARG A 55 -1.66 -17.34 2.29
CA ARG A 55 -2.83 -18.13 1.94
C ARG A 55 -2.40 -19.33 1.10
N GLN A 56 -2.78 -20.51 1.53
CA GLN A 56 -2.59 -21.74 0.76
C GLN A 56 -3.58 -21.77 -0.40
N HIS A 57 -3.18 -22.44 -1.49
CA HIS A 57 -4.13 -22.76 -2.55
C HIS A 57 -5.19 -23.74 -2.03
N TYR A 58 -6.38 -23.68 -2.62
CA TYR A 58 -7.51 -24.53 -2.28
C TYR A 58 -8.23 -24.97 -3.54
N ASP A 59 -8.41 -26.26 -3.67
CA ASP A 59 -9.19 -26.95 -4.68
C ASP A 59 -10.50 -27.40 -3.99
N HIS A 60 -11.64 -26.89 -4.44
CA HIS A 60 -12.93 -27.10 -3.80
C HIS A 60 -13.61 -28.40 -4.24
N ASP A 61 -13.53 -28.71 -5.52
CA ASP A 61 -14.27 -29.83 -6.15
C ASP A 61 -13.43 -31.07 -6.42
N GLY A 62 -12.10 -30.98 -6.19
CA GLY A 62 -11.17 -32.10 -6.28
C GLY A 62 -10.74 -32.43 -7.71
N ASP A 63 -10.86 -31.47 -8.63
CA ASP A 63 -10.45 -31.62 -10.02
C ASP A 63 -8.94 -31.33 -10.25
N HIS A 64 -8.22 -31.04 -9.16
CA HIS A 64 -6.80 -30.69 -9.09
C HIS A 64 -6.46 -29.25 -9.54
N PHE A 65 -7.44 -28.44 -9.90
CA PHE A 65 -7.27 -27.01 -10.15
C PHE A 65 -7.70 -26.19 -8.94
N SER A 66 -7.02 -25.08 -8.68
CA SER A 66 -7.31 -24.25 -7.52
C SER A 66 -8.36 -23.19 -7.86
N GLU A 67 -9.50 -23.16 -7.16
CA GLU A 67 -10.43 -22.03 -7.17
C GLU A 67 -9.89 -20.87 -6.35
N ILE A 68 -9.06 -21.18 -5.36
CA ILE A 68 -8.35 -20.16 -4.58
C ILE A 68 -6.85 -20.38 -4.73
N GLY A 69 -6.17 -19.44 -5.38
CA GLY A 69 -4.73 -19.51 -5.60
C GLY A 69 -3.92 -19.26 -4.33
N GLU A 70 -2.67 -19.71 -4.33
CA GLU A 70 -1.68 -19.36 -3.30
C GLU A 70 -1.37 -17.86 -3.32
N LEU A 71 -1.20 -17.27 -2.13
CA LEU A 71 -0.78 -15.88 -1.95
C LEU A 71 0.25 -15.81 -0.83
N LYS A 72 1.40 -15.20 -1.11
CA LYS A 72 2.37 -14.75 -0.12
C LYS A 72 2.53 -13.26 -0.27
N LEU A 73 2.26 -12.50 0.79
CA LEU A 73 2.37 -11.05 0.79
C LEU A 73 3.16 -10.61 2.01
N THR A 74 4.19 -9.81 1.79
CA THR A 74 4.90 -9.09 2.85
C THR A 74 4.89 -7.61 2.51
N THR A 75 4.43 -6.80 3.44
CA THR A 75 4.46 -5.35 3.32
C THR A 75 5.15 -4.77 4.53
N LEU A 76 6.05 -3.83 4.32
CA LEU A 76 6.67 -3.03 5.37
C LEU A 76 6.76 -1.58 4.89
N GLY A 77 6.43 -0.65 5.78
CA GLY A 77 6.54 0.75 5.45
C GLY A 77 6.52 1.66 6.67
N PHE A 78 6.81 2.92 6.42
CA PHE A 78 6.68 3.96 7.42
C PHE A 78 6.18 5.26 6.79
N ARG A 79 5.60 6.10 7.64
CA ARG A 79 5.30 7.49 7.35
C ARG A 79 5.71 8.34 8.53
N SER A 80 6.46 9.40 8.27
CA SER A 80 6.87 10.34 9.29
C SER A 80 6.44 11.76 8.93
N TYR A 81 6.26 12.59 9.94
CA TYR A 81 6.08 14.02 9.75
C TYR A 81 6.94 14.81 10.73
N TYR A 82 7.31 16.01 10.29
CA TYR A 82 7.97 17.00 11.12
C TYR A 82 7.37 18.38 10.84
N LYS A 83 7.00 19.10 11.91
CA LYS A 83 6.45 20.44 11.88
C LYS A 83 7.45 21.40 12.56
N PRO A 84 8.40 21.99 11.81
CA PRO A 84 9.37 22.94 12.37
C PRO A 84 8.69 24.20 12.90
N SER A 85 7.51 24.54 12.38
CA SER A 85 6.66 25.63 12.87
C SER A 85 5.19 25.27 12.74
N SER A 86 4.29 26.11 13.28
CA SER A 86 2.84 25.94 13.08
C SER A 86 2.40 26.07 11.62
N GLN A 87 3.21 26.70 10.79
CA GLN A 87 2.92 26.99 9.39
C GLN A 87 3.59 26.02 8.41
N THR A 88 4.51 25.19 8.87
CA THR A 88 5.26 24.30 7.97
C THR A 88 5.14 22.86 8.41
N LYS A 89 5.07 21.96 7.42
CA LYS A 89 5.04 20.53 7.63
C LYS A 89 5.82 19.82 6.53
N LEU A 90 6.72 18.95 6.94
CA LEU A 90 7.39 17.98 6.08
C LEU A 90 6.82 16.60 6.37
N THR A 91 6.49 15.85 5.32
CA THR A 91 6.08 14.44 5.40
C THR A 91 7.01 13.60 4.55
N LEU A 92 7.43 12.47 5.07
CA LEU A 92 8.23 11.46 4.37
C LEU A 92 7.54 10.11 4.52
N GLU A 93 7.46 9.35 3.42
CA GLU A 93 6.91 8.00 3.42
C GLU A 93 7.73 7.06 2.56
N TYR A 94 7.72 5.79 2.96
CA TYR A 94 8.33 4.70 2.21
C TYR A 94 7.55 3.41 2.47
N HIS A 95 7.45 2.56 1.46
CA HIS A 95 6.94 1.21 1.59
C HIS A 95 7.64 0.25 0.63
N ASN A 96 7.76 -0.99 1.07
CA ASN A 96 8.09 -2.14 0.25
C ASN A 96 6.94 -3.14 0.31
N ILE A 97 6.59 -3.71 -0.84
CA ILE A 97 5.58 -4.75 -1.01
C ILE A 97 6.18 -5.87 -1.82
N GLN A 98 6.24 -7.06 -1.24
CA GLN A 98 6.60 -8.29 -1.92
C GLN A 98 5.35 -9.17 -1.98
N GLU A 99 4.92 -9.50 -3.17
CA GLU A 99 3.73 -10.29 -3.40
C GLU A 99 3.99 -11.41 -4.40
N PHE A 100 3.73 -12.64 -3.99
CA PHE A 100 3.70 -13.81 -4.83
C PHE A 100 2.27 -14.35 -4.89
N ARG A 101 1.77 -14.57 -6.10
CA ARG A 101 0.48 -15.22 -6.37
C ARG A 101 0.66 -16.35 -7.34
N ARG A 102 -0.04 -17.46 -7.09
CA ARG A 102 -0.08 -18.58 -8.03
C ARG A 102 -1.45 -19.27 -7.99
N GLY A 103 -2.05 -19.47 -9.15
CA GLY A 103 -3.22 -20.30 -9.40
C GLY A 103 -2.93 -21.34 -10.47
N GLY A 104 -3.82 -22.30 -10.62
CA GLY A 104 -3.70 -23.41 -11.56
C GLY A 104 -3.59 -24.76 -10.87
N ASN A 105 -2.74 -25.63 -11.38
CA ASN A 105 -2.54 -26.99 -10.84
C ASN A 105 -1.08 -27.32 -10.59
N LEU A 106 -0.81 -28.52 -10.06
CA LEU A 106 0.54 -29.10 -9.88
C LEU A 106 1.51 -28.14 -9.18
N PHE A 107 1.11 -27.57 -8.04
CA PHE A 107 1.84 -26.52 -7.32
C PHE A 107 3.27 -26.89 -6.91
N SER A 108 3.63 -28.18 -6.90
CA SER A 108 4.98 -28.69 -6.62
C SER A 108 5.94 -28.57 -7.81
N LEU A 109 5.43 -28.35 -9.02
CA LEU A 109 6.21 -28.25 -10.25
C LEU A 109 6.46 -26.78 -10.63
N PRO A 110 7.52 -26.49 -11.41
CA PRO A 110 7.67 -25.18 -12.06
C PRO A 110 6.47 -24.83 -12.94
N PRO A 111 6.12 -23.55 -13.12
CA PRO A 111 4.95 -23.14 -13.89
C PRO A 111 4.87 -23.72 -15.30
N HIS A 112 6.00 -23.80 -16.02
CA HIS A 112 6.07 -24.32 -17.39
C HIS A 112 5.99 -25.85 -17.49
N GLU A 113 5.90 -26.56 -16.37
CA GLU A 113 5.71 -28.02 -16.33
C GLU A 113 4.28 -28.42 -15.94
N THR A 114 3.43 -27.42 -15.68
CA THR A 114 2.03 -27.62 -15.30
C THR A 114 1.10 -27.58 -16.50
N ASP A 115 -0.12 -28.07 -16.33
CA ASP A 115 -1.11 -28.05 -17.41
C ASP A 115 -1.63 -26.61 -17.64
N ILE A 116 -1.83 -25.87 -16.54
CA ILE A 116 -2.16 -24.45 -16.58
C ILE A 116 -1.65 -23.77 -15.30
N THR A 117 -1.01 -22.62 -15.43
CA THR A 117 -0.59 -21.79 -14.30
C THR A 117 -0.69 -20.30 -14.64
N GLU A 118 -1.26 -19.57 -13.70
CA GLU A 118 -1.14 -18.13 -13.58
C GLU A 118 -0.28 -17.82 -12.36
N GLN A 119 0.90 -17.22 -12.57
CA GLN A 119 1.81 -16.84 -11.50
C GLN A 119 2.29 -15.40 -11.70
N ALA A 120 2.33 -14.64 -10.61
CA ALA A 120 2.95 -13.33 -10.61
C ALA A 120 3.75 -13.14 -9.30
N ASP A 121 4.92 -12.58 -9.45
CA ASP A 121 5.84 -12.20 -8.38
C ASP A 121 6.14 -10.72 -8.53
N HIS A 122 5.84 -9.92 -7.51
CA HIS A 122 6.02 -8.48 -7.49
C HIS A 122 6.95 -8.07 -6.35
N ASP A 123 7.94 -7.23 -6.66
CA ASP A 123 8.70 -6.45 -5.69
C ASP A 123 8.50 -4.96 -6.00
N ILE A 124 7.78 -4.28 -5.12
CA ILE A 124 7.40 -2.89 -5.26
C ILE A 124 8.05 -2.09 -4.14
N ASN A 125 8.84 -1.08 -4.51
CA ASN A 125 9.45 -0.12 -3.62
C ASN A 125 8.94 1.26 -3.97
N GLY A 126 8.31 1.93 -3.01
CA GLY A 126 7.75 3.24 -3.24
C GLY A 126 7.98 4.18 -2.06
N GLY A 127 8.02 5.47 -2.36
CA GLY A 127 8.16 6.48 -1.34
C GLY A 127 7.90 7.88 -1.86
N GLY A 128 7.78 8.82 -0.94
CA GLY A 128 7.49 10.20 -1.31
C GLY A 128 7.83 11.19 -0.21
N VAL A 129 7.90 12.45 -0.62
CA VAL A 129 8.08 13.59 0.25
C VAL A 129 7.03 14.65 -0.08
N ASP A 130 6.45 15.25 0.95
CA ASP A 130 5.57 16.42 0.85
C ASP A 130 6.06 17.50 1.80
N PHE A 131 6.23 18.70 1.26
CA PHE A 131 6.45 19.90 2.04
C PHE A 131 5.24 20.82 1.89
N SER A 132 4.56 21.09 3.00
CA SER A 132 3.40 21.97 3.05
C SER A 132 3.69 23.24 3.85
N PHE A 133 3.27 24.37 3.30
CA PHE A 133 3.30 25.67 3.97
C PHE A 133 1.88 26.20 4.11
N PHE A 134 1.55 26.75 5.28
CA PHE A 134 0.24 27.32 5.61
C PHE A 134 0.39 28.79 5.95
N SER A 135 -0.55 29.62 5.52
CA SER A 135 -0.67 31.00 6.01
C SER A 135 -1.02 31.03 7.52
N LYS A 136 -0.79 32.16 8.18
CA LYS A 136 -1.06 32.32 9.64
C LYS A 136 -2.51 32.05 10.00
N ASP A 137 -3.43 32.38 9.13
CA ASP A 137 -4.88 32.18 9.26
C ASP A 137 -5.37 30.83 8.72
N TYR A 138 -4.44 30.00 8.19
CA TYR A 138 -4.74 28.69 7.56
C TYR A 138 -5.71 28.76 6.37
N THR A 139 -5.94 29.92 5.79
CA THR A 139 -6.78 30.08 4.59
C THR A 139 -6.04 29.65 3.33
N HIS A 140 -4.72 29.84 3.28
CA HIS A 140 -3.88 29.45 2.17
C HIS A 140 -2.99 28.27 2.52
N LYS A 141 -2.93 27.27 1.66
CA LYS A 141 -1.98 26.16 1.73
C LYS A 141 -1.24 26.05 0.41
N PHE A 142 0.07 25.96 0.50
CA PHE A 142 0.96 25.64 -0.61
C PHE A 142 1.66 24.31 -0.30
N SER A 143 1.68 23.37 -1.24
CA SER A 143 2.36 22.09 -1.12
C SER A 143 3.27 21.84 -2.31
N LEU A 144 4.47 21.37 -2.02
CA LEU A 144 5.42 20.81 -2.97
C LEU A 144 5.59 19.33 -2.64
N TYR A 145 5.35 18.44 -3.59
CA TYR A 145 5.43 17.00 -3.36
C TYR A 145 6.15 16.28 -4.49
N SER A 146 6.78 15.17 -4.13
CA SER A 146 7.28 14.20 -5.09
C SER A 146 7.13 12.79 -4.55
N SER A 147 6.97 11.83 -5.46
CA SER A 147 6.97 10.41 -5.15
C SER A 147 7.64 9.63 -6.27
N VAL A 148 8.21 8.48 -5.89
CA VAL A 148 8.81 7.54 -6.81
C VAL A 148 8.37 6.13 -6.44
N GLN A 149 8.11 5.30 -7.43
CA GLN A 149 7.83 3.88 -7.27
C GLN A 149 8.62 3.08 -8.30
N HIS A 150 9.32 2.07 -7.84
CA HIS A 150 9.95 1.04 -8.66
C HIS A 150 9.20 -0.27 -8.48
N THR A 151 8.86 -0.93 -9.58
CA THR A 151 8.20 -2.23 -9.62
C THR A 151 9.04 -3.18 -10.46
N ASP A 152 9.46 -4.32 -9.88
CA ASP A 152 9.98 -5.48 -10.60
C ASP A 152 8.89 -6.56 -10.54
N ARG A 153 8.45 -7.02 -11.71
CA ARG A 153 7.43 -8.06 -11.84
C ARG A 153 7.95 -9.18 -12.69
N GLN A 154 7.82 -10.40 -12.18
CA GLN A 154 7.99 -11.64 -12.95
C GLN A 154 6.64 -12.33 -13.01
N SER A 155 6.29 -12.90 -14.14
CA SER A 155 5.00 -13.55 -14.33
C SER A 155 5.12 -14.76 -15.26
N TYR A 156 4.19 -15.66 -15.09
CA TYR A 156 3.93 -16.75 -16.00
C TYR A 156 2.41 -16.83 -16.21
N TYR A 157 1.99 -16.87 -17.47
CA TYR A 157 0.59 -17.04 -17.84
C TYR A 157 0.56 -18.05 -19.00
N GLY A 158 0.43 -19.31 -18.68
CA GLY A 158 0.55 -20.36 -19.69
C GLY A 158 -0.28 -21.59 -19.40
N ALA A 159 -0.58 -22.31 -20.48
CA ALA A 159 -1.21 -23.62 -20.47
C ALA A 159 -0.45 -24.55 -21.42
N GLY A 160 -0.55 -25.87 -21.19
CA GLY A 160 0.03 -26.86 -22.09
C GLY A 160 1.56 -26.94 -22.02
N LYS A 161 2.15 -26.60 -20.87
CA LYS A 161 3.59 -26.72 -20.59
C LYS A 161 4.46 -25.84 -21.50
N ASP A 162 4.05 -24.58 -21.68
CA ASP A 162 4.78 -23.63 -22.53
C ASP A 162 5.95 -22.95 -21.78
N PRO A 163 7.22 -23.23 -22.15
CA PRO A 163 8.38 -22.60 -21.54
C PRO A 163 8.57 -21.12 -21.94
N ASN A 164 7.81 -20.61 -22.90
CA ASN A 164 7.93 -19.26 -23.40
C ASN A 164 6.90 -18.28 -22.76
N ALA A 165 6.01 -18.77 -21.91
CA ALA A 165 4.95 -17.96 -21.29
C ALA A 165 5.42 -17.13 -20.07
N TYR A 166 6.74 -16.99 -19.88
CA TYR A 166 7.32 -16.10 -18.86
C TYR A 166 7.37 -14.66 -19.32
N GLY A 167 6.98 -13.76 -18.43
CA GLY A 167 7.10 -12.32 -18.62
C GLY A 167 7.94 -11.67 -17.52
N LYS A 168 8.68 -10.63 -17.87
CA LYS A 168 9.40 -9.80 -16.92
C LYS A 168 9.18 -8.32 -17.25
N THR A 169 8.78 -7.55 -16.26
CA THR A 169 8.57 -6.10 -16.39
C THR A 169 9.30 -5.38 -15.27
N LYS A 170 9.99 -4.29 -15.62
CA LYS A 170 10.53 -3.32 -14.67
C LYS A 170 9.95 -1.97 -15.00
N ASP A 171 9.39 -1.33 -14.03
CA ASP A 171 8.78 -0.01 -14.15
C ASP A 171 9.34 0.95 -13.10
N LEU A 172 9.57 2.19 -13.52
CA LEU A 172 9.93 3.29 -12.64
C LEU A 172 8.99 4.45 -12.91
N THR A 173 8.11 4.71 -11.96
CA THR A 173 7.19 5.84 -12.00
C THR A 173 7.66 6.93 -11.05
N ALA A 174 7.79 8.17 -11.53
CA ALA A 174 8.11 9.33 -10.72
C ALA A 174 7.09 10.45 -10.98
N ILE A 175 6.64 11.08 -9.90
CA ILE A 175 5.68 12.18 -9.95
C ILE A 175 6.23 13.31 -9.07
N ALA A 176 6.16 14.54 -9.56
CA ALA A 176 6.40 15.74 -8.78
C ALA A 176 5.33 16.79 -9.11
N GLY A 177 4.94 17.56 -8.12
CA GLY A 177 3.92 18.58 -8.33
C GLY A 177 3.90 19.66 -7.26
N ILE A 178 3.19 20.71 -7.60
CA ILE A 178 2.91 21.86 -6.74
C ILE A 178 1.40 21.96 -6.64
N GLN A 179 0.91 22.18 -5.44
CA GLN A 179 -0.52 22.39 -5.19
C GLN A 179 -0.74 23.63 -4.33
N TYR A 180 -1.65 24.45 -4.77
CA TYR A 180 -2.18 25.56 -3.97
C TYR A 180 -3.63 25.29 -3.62
N SER A 181 -4.01 25.55 -2.37
CA SER A 181 -5.39 25.42 -1.90
C SER A 181 -5.78 26.68 -1.13
N TYR A 182 -6.94 27.21 -1.45
CA TYR A 182 -7.58 28.29 -0.73
C TYR A 182 -8.83 27.80 -0.02
N ASN A 183 -8.92 28.01 1.28
CA ASN A 183 -10.09 27.70 2.09
C ASN A 183 -10.82 29.01 2.40
N SER A 184 -11.95 29.28 1.75
CA SER A 184 -12.85 30.36 2.14
C SER A 184 -13.99 29.79 2.99
N SER A 185 -14.33 30.46 4.08
CA SER A 185 -15.58 30.24 4.82
C SER A 185 -16.60 31.23 4.31
N PHE A 186 -17.61 30.79 3.60
CA PHE A 186 -18.77 31.62 3.26
C PHE A 186 -19.82 31.47 4.36
N TYR A 187 -20.15 32.57 5.03
CA TYR A 187 -21.35 32.69 5.84
C TYR A 187 -22.51 33.09 4.92
N ALA A 188 -23.25 32.13 4.40
CA ALA A 188 -24.54 32.40 3.77
C ALA A 188 -25.62 31.99 4.80
N GLY A 189 -26.08 32.93 5.61
CA GLY A 189 -27.09 32.78 6.65
C GLY A 189 -27.30 31.36 7.15
N ASN A 190 -27.14 30.96 8.30
CA ASN A 190 -27.35 29.66 8.97
C ASN A 190 -26.83 28.35 8.31
N ILE A 191 -26.05 28.41 7.22
CA ILE A 191 -25.42 27.25 6.58
C ILE A 191 -23.91 27.49 6.48
N ASP A 192 -23.12 26.75 7.27
CA ASP A 192 -21.65 26.73 7.18
C ASP A 192 -21.22 25.82 6.01
N SER A 193 -20.89 26.42 4.85
CA SER A 193 -20.36 25.70 3.69
C SER A 193 -18.88 26.01 3.50
N ARG A 194 -18.01 25.01 3.65
CA ARG A 194 -16.57 25.11 3.36
C ARG A 194 -16.31 24.69 1.92
N GLN A 195 -15.93 25.60 1.06
CA GLN A 195 -15.47 25.27 -0.31
C GLN A 195 -13.95 25.19 -0.37
N ARG A 196 -13.43 24.16 -1.01
CA ARG A 196 -12.01 24.01 -1.36
C ARG A 196 -11.85 24.16 -2.85
N ILE A 197 -11.06 25.11 -3.30
CA ILE A 197 -10.67 25.27 -4.69
C ILE A 197 -9.27 24.68 -4.85
N PHE A 198 -9.12 23.76 -5.78
CA PHE A 198 -7.83 23.19 -6.19
C PHE A 198 -7.51 23.73 -7.59
N LEU A 199 -6.31 24.25 -7.74
CA LEU A 199 -5.72 24.68 -9.01
C LEU A 199 -4.56 23.77 -9.36
#